data_2766c0dba00bc4482063644cf6d381f8
#
_entry.id   2766c0dba00bc4482063644cf6d381f8
#
_cell.length_a   1.000
_cell.length_b   1.000
_cell.length_c   1.000
_cell.angle_alpha   90.00
_cell.angle_beta   90.00
_cell.angle_gamma   90.00
#
_symmetry.space_group_name_H-M   'P 1'
#
loop_
_entity.id
_entity.type
_entity.pdbx_description
1 polymer ?
#
loop_
_entity_poly.entity_id
_entity_poly.type
_entity_poly.pdbx_seq_one_letter_code
_entity_poly.pdbx_strand_id
1 'polypeptide(L)'
;GVGLNYHFGLFRQVFENNMQTTVPDPWLTEKSWLTKTDVTYDIKFKGMTVKSRMYDIDVIGYNNTSNKLHLFDIESVDESIVEDGINFNKDGTISFDKTDIVKNLTLFLYPDDSDEAGRILRIYQQYFMVSSAAQLILDECVAKGCNLHDLSDYVVIQINDTHPTMVIPELIRLLVERGLEMDEAIEVVTKSCAYTNH
;
A
#
# COMPACT_ATOMS: atom_id res chain seq x y z
N GLY A 1 6.70 6.67 -6.87
CA GLY A 1 5.65 5.64 -6.77
C GLY A 1 5.25 5.40 -5.32
N VAL A 2 4.04 4.91 -5.12
CA VAL A 2 3.48 4.63 -3.80
C VAL A 2 2.90 3.22 -3.76
N GLY A 3 3.10 2.50 -2.66
CA GLY A 3 2.58 1.15 -2.46
C GLY A 3 2.53 0.78 -0.98
N LEU A 4 2.31 -0.51 -0.71
CA LEU A 4 2.41 -1.07 0.63
C LEU A 4 3.69 -1.87 0.80
N ASN A 5 4.21 -1.84 2.02
CA ASN A 5 5.28 -2.73 2.44
C ASN A 5 4.68 -4.05 2.92
N TYR A 6 4.64 -5.05 2.04
CA TYR A 6 4.20 -6.38 2.44
C TYR A 6 5.35 -7.20 3.00
N HIS A 7 5.13 -7.84 4.15
CA HIS A 7 6.16 -8.62 4.82
C HIS A 7 6.38 -9.99 4.16
N PHE A 8 5.30 -10.60 3.66
CA PHE A 8 5.33 -11.91 3.01
C PHE A 8 4.53 -11.92 1.71
N GLY A 9 4.83 -12.89 0.85
CA GLY A 9 4.16 -13.08 -0.44
C GLY A 9 5.11 -13.01 -1.63
N LEU A 10 6.38 -12.77 -1.37
CA LEU A 10 7.45 -12.97 -2.35
C LEU A 10 8.08 -14.34 -2.14
N PHE A 11 8.46 -15.01 -3.22
CA PHE A 11 9.01 -16.35 -3.21
C PHE A 11 10.31 -16.36 -4.01
N ARG A 12 11.31 -17.08 -3.49
CA ARG A 12 12.52 -17.40 -4.24
C ARG A 12 12.51 -18.85 -4.69
N GLN A 13 13.13 -19.11 -5.83
CA GLN A 13 13.27 -20.44 -6.37
C GLN A 13 14.51 -21.11 -5.80
N VAL A 14 14.35 -22.36 -5.37
CA VAL A 14 15.43 -23.21 -4.87
C VAL A 14 15.37 -24.58 -5.56
N PHE A 15 16.46 -25.32 -5.52
CA PHE A 15 16.51 -26.68 -6.03
C PHE A 15 16.61 -27.67 -4.85
N GLU A 16 15.63 -28.55 -4.77
CA GLU A 16 15.60 -29.64 -3.78
C GLU A 16 15.35 -30.96 -4.49
N ASN A 17 16.15 -31.99 -4.20
CA ASN A 17 16.04 -33.31 -4.82
C ASN A 17 16.00 -33.29 -6.37
N ASN A 18 16.80 -32.42 -6.99
CA ASN A 18 16.86 -32.18 -8.44
C ASN A 18 15.56 -31.61 -9.05
N MET A 19 14.64 -31.10 -8.24
CA MET A 19 13.44 -30.40 -8.68
C MET A 19 13.48 -28.93 -8.24
N GLN A 20 12.98 -28.09 -9.10
CA GLN A 20 12.78 -26.68 -8.76
C GLN A 20 11.55 -26.55 -7.86
N THR A 21 11.71 -25.90 -6.73
CA THR A 21 10.64 -25.57 -5.80
C THR A 21 10.73 -24.09 -5.38
N THR A 22 9.75 -23.60 -4.67
CA THR A 22 9.70 -22.22 -4.17
C THR A 22 9.65 -22.23 -2.64
N VAL A 23 10.35 -21.28 -2.05
CA VAL A 23 10.32 -20.99 -0.61
C VAL A 23 10.02 -19.51 -0.40
N PRO A 24 9.43 -19.14 0.76
CA PRO A 24 9.24 -17.72 1.08
C PRO A 24 10.57 -16.96 1.02
N ASP A 25 10.53 -15.75 0.45
CA ASP A 25 11.69 -14.87 0.39
C ASP A 25 11.69 -13.94 1.61
N PRO A 26 12.66 -14.08 2.55
CA PRO A 26 12.76 -13.22 3.72
C PRO A 26 13.44 -11.88 3.39
N TRP A 27 13.00 -11.22 2.33
CA TRP A 27 13.63 -10.04 1.75
C TRP A 27 13.78 -8.86 2.74
N LEU A 28 12.85 -8.72 3.68
CA LEU A 28 12.90 -7.66 4.69
C LEU A 28 14.01 -7.88 5.73
N THR A 29 14.24 -9.13 6.14
CA THR A 29 15.21 -9.48 7.17
C THR A 29 16.61 -9.69 6.62
N GLU A 30 16.72 -10.33 5.45
CA GLU A 30 18.03 -10.63 4.86
C GLU A 30 18.64 -9.46 4.07
N LYS A 31 17.81 -8.67 3.38
CA LYS A 31 18.25 -7.60 2.48
C LYS A 31 17.28 -6.41 2.52
N SER A 32 17.16 -5.77 3.65
CA SER A 32 16.32 -4.58 3.71
C SER A 32 16.97 -3.39 3.01
N TRP A 33 16.32 -2.89 1.96
CA TRP A 33 16.68 -1.62 1.31
C TRP A 33 15.76 -0.47 1.75
N LEU A 34 14.91 -0.74 2.75
CA LEU A 34 13.95 0.22 3.27
C LEU A 34 14.63 1.24 4.18
N THR A 35 14.35 2.50 3.94
CA THR A 35 14.70 3.60 4.85
C THR A 35 13.43 4.05 5.57
N LYS A 36 13.40 3.85 6.89
CA LYS A 36 12.31 4.32 7.73
C LYS A 36 12.28 5.85 7.73
N THR A 37 11.11 6.44 7.50
CA THR A 37 10.90 7.90 7.58
C THR A 37 10.10 8.28 8.82
N ASP A 38 10.04 9.59 9.12
CA ASP A 38 9.20 10.11 10.20
C ASP A 38 7.76 10.45 9.74
N VAL A 39 7.43 10.20 8.47
CA VAL A 39 6.12 10.47 7.91
C VAL A 39 5.13 9.40 8.37
N THR A 40 4.09 9.83 9.06
CA THR A 40 3.01 8.96 9.54
C THR A 40 1.65 9.58 9.23
N TYR A 41 0.67 8.73 9.01
CA TYR A 41 -0.73 9.11 8.81
C TYR A 41 -1.66 8.23 9.64
N ASP A 42 -2.74 8.82 10.12
CA ASP A 42 -3.83 8.06 10.73
C ASP A 42 -4.84 7.65 9.65
N ILE A 43 -5.02 6.35 9.49
CA ILE A 43 -6.00 5.79 8.55
C ILE A 43 -7.24 5.39 9.34
N LYS A 44 -8.34 6.07 9.05
CA LYS A 44 -9.61 5.89 9.77
C LYS A 44 -10.48 4.87 9.05
N PHE A 45 -10.70 3.74 9.69
CA PHE A 45 -11.73 2.76 9.31
C PHE A 45 -12.95 2.91 10.20
N LYS A 46 -14.05 2.26 9.83
CA LYS A 46 -15.23 2.21 10.71
C LYS A 46 -14.87 1.46 12.00
N GLY A 47 -14.89 2.21 13.11
CA GLY A 47 -14.64 1.65 14.44
C GLY A 47 -13.18 1.47 14.85
N MET A 48 -12.22 1.80 13.99
CA MET A 48 -10.79 1.76 14.35
C MET A 48 -9.96 2.78 13.58
N THR A 49 -8.83 3.17 14.16
CA THR A 49 -7.81 4.00 13.50
C THR A 49 -6.49 3.26 13.54
N VAL A 50 -5.81 3.20 12.40
CA VAL A 50 -4.52 2.53 12.25
C VAL A 50 -3.47 3.55 11.85
N LYS A 51 -2.31 3.54 12.52
CA LYS A 51 -1.19 4.41 12.17
C LYS A 51 -0.37 3.79 11.04
N SER A 52 -0.26 4.53 9.95
CA SER A 52 0.55 4.22 8.78
C SER A 52 1.88 4.96 8.86
N ARG A 53 2.98 4.28 8.57
CA ARG A 53 4.31 4.86 8.46
C ARG A 53 4.89 4.64 7.08
N MET A 54 5.55 5.67 6.55
CA MET A 54 6.22 5.62 5.26
C MET A 54 7.65 5.10 5.38
N TYR A 55 8.02 4.24 4.45
CA TYR A 55 9.38 3.75 4.20
C TYR A 55 9.75 4.05 2.76
N ASP A 56 11.01 4.41 2.53
CA ASP A 56 11.53 4.73 1.21
C ASP A 56 12.43 3.61 0.68
N ILE A 57 12.31 3.36 -0.62
CA ILE A 57 13.29 2.61 -1.41
C ILE A 57 13.82 3.53 -2.50
N ASP A 58 15.16 3.62 -2.63
CA ASP A 58 15.78 4.32 -3.74
C ASP A 58 15.80 3.42 -4.99
N VAL A 59 15.13 3.88 -6.04
CA VAL A 59 15.13 3.23 -7.35
C VAL A 59 16.18 3.89 -8.22
N ILE A 60 17.28 3.17 -8.45
CA ILE A 60 18.42 3.67 -9.21
C ILE A 60 18.08 3.70 -10.70
N GLY A 61 18.24 4.85 -11.31
CA GLY A 61 18.05 5.06 -12.73
C GLY A 61 19.36 5.19 -13.51
N TYR A 62 19.23 5.56 -14.79
CA TYR A 62 20.36 5.82 -15.68
C TYR A 62 21.12 7.10 -15.26
N ASN A 63 22.43 7.15 -15.48
CA ASN A 63 23.30 8.30 -15.17
C ASN A 63 23.24 8.79 -13.71
N ASN A 64 23.26 7.87 -12.74
CA ASN A 64 23.20 8.19 -11.31
C ASN A 64 21.95 8.96 -10.89
N THR A 65 20.88 8.91 -11.66
CA THR A 65 19.58 9.38 -11.21
C THR A 65 18.96 8.38 -10.25
N SER A 66 18.17 8.86 -9.31
CA SER A 66 17.35 7.99 -8.47
C SER A 66 15.97 8.59 -8.26
N ASN A 67 15.00 7.73 -8.13
CA ASN A 67 13.65 8.06 -7.70
C ASN A 67 13.32 7.30 -6.41
N LYS A 68 12.33 7.78 -5.69
CA LYS A 68 11.86 7.10 -4.49
C LYS A 68 10.59 6.33 -4.76
N LEU A 69 10.52 5.12 -4.23
CA LEU A 69 9.31 4.36 -4.04
C LEU A 69 8.93 4.48 -2.56
N HIS A 70 7.75 5.04 -2.29
CA HIS A 70 7.21 5.19 -0.94
C HIS A 70 6.33 4.01 -0.61
N LEU A 71 6.72 3.24 0.38
CA LEU A 71 5.97 2.08 0.86
C LEU A 71 5.40 2.37 2.25
N PHE A 72 4.11 2.15 2.41
CA PHE A 72 3.44 2.34 3.69
C PHE A 72 3.27 1.00 4.41
N ASP A 73 3.39 1.07 5.73
CA ASP A 73 3.24 -0.06 6.63
C ASP A 73 2.52 0.37 7.90
N ILE A 74 1.94 -0.56 8.63
CA ILE A 74 1.43 -0.28 9.97
C ILE A 74 2.59 -0.07 10.94
N GLU A 75 2.40 0.74 11.97
CA GLU A 75 3.46 1.10 12.93
C GLU A 75 4.03 -0.13 13.65
N SER A 76 3.21 -1.13 13.92
CA SER A 76 3.62 -2.37 14.57
C SER A 76 3.05 -3.58 13.85
N VAL A 77 3.89 -4.33 13.16
CA VAL A 77 3.54 -5.61 12.53
C VAL A 77 3.90 -6.75 13.49
N ASP A 78 2.97 -7.68 13.71
CA ASP A 78 3.24 -8.92 14.43
C ASP A 78 3.61 -10.01 13.43
N GLU A 79 4.90 -10.28 13.29
CA GLU A 79 5.44 -11.33 12.41
C GLU A 79 5.48 -12.71 13.05
N SER A 80 5.07 -12.86 14.32
CA SER A 80 5.14 -14.10 15.08
C SER A 80 4.38 -15.27 14.42
N ILE A 81 3.34 -14.97 13.64
CA ILE A 81 2.61 -15.96 12.83
C ILE A 81 3.55 -16.77 11.92
N VAL A 82 4.66 -16.18 11.50
CA VAL A 82 5.58 -16.77 10.54
C VAL A 82 6.68 -17.56 11.23
N GLU A 83 7.05 -17.16 12.44
CA GLU A 83 8.07 -17.86 13.26
C GLU A 83 7.62 -19.26 13.70
N ASP A 84 6.31 -19.46 13.93
CA ASP A 84 5.72 -20.74 14.27
C ASP A 84 5.60 -21.74 13.10
N GLY A 85 6.15 -21.38 11.95
CA GLY A 85 6.09 -22.15 10.71
C GLY A 85 4.74 -21.96 9.99
N ILE A 86 4.75 -21.18 8.93
CA ILE A 86 3.60 -21.07 8.04
C ILE A 86 3.34 -22.45 7.46
N ASN A 87 2.24 -23.06 7.85
CA ASN A 87 1.75 -24.26 7.19
C ASN A 87 1.17 -23.84 5.82
N PHE A 88 2.00 -24.00 4.80
CA PHE A 88 1.50 -23.92 3.43
C PHE A 88 0.59 -25.14 3.20
N ASN A 89 -0.63 -24.88 2.77
CA ASN A 89 -1.48 -25.90 2.24
C ASN A 89 -0.81 -26.55 1.02
N LYS A 90 -1.20 -27.77 0.65
CA LYS A 90 -0.65 -28.50 -0.51
C LYS A 90 -0.75 -27.75 -1.83
N ASP A 91 -1.61 -26.75 -1.91
CA ASP A 91 -1.84 -25.85 -3.05
C ASP A 91 -1.02 -24.55 -2.98
N GLY A 92 -0.15 -24.39 -1.96
CA GLY A 92 0.66 -23.18 -1.77
C GLY A 92 -0.07 -22.01 -1.10
N THR A 93 -1.31 -22.18 -0.67
CA THR A 93 -2.05 -21.13 0.06
C THR A 93 -1.64 -21.12 1.54
N ILE A 94 -1.65 -19.93 2.13
CA ILE A 94 -1.34 -19.72 3.55
C ILE A 94 -2.64 -19.67 4.32
N SER A 95 -2.80 -20.56 5.30
CA SER A 95 -3.94 -20.53 6.21
C SER A 95 -3.63 -19.65 7.42
N PHE A 96 -4.40 -18.58 7.63
CA PHE A 96 -4.29 -17.67 8.76
C PHE A 96 -5.66 -17.07 9.10
N ASP A 97 -5.78 -16.49 10.30
CA ASP A 97 -7.00 -15.78 10.69
C ASP A 97 -7.13 -14.44 9.96
N LYS A 98 -7.90 -14.44 8.87
CA LYS A 98 -8.15 -13.25 8.03
C LYS A 98 -9.07 -12.22 8.70
N THR A 99 -9.72 -12.57 9.81
CA THR A 99 -10.69 -11.68 10.48
C THR A 99 -10.01 -10.60 11.32
N ASP A 100 -8.76 -10.83 11.75
CA ASP A 100 -7.95 -9.80 12.41
C ASP A 100 -7.34 -8.86 11.37
N ILE A 101 -8.11 -7.85 10.97
CA ILE A 101 -7.73 -6.91 9.91
C ILE A 101 -6.43 -6.19 10.25
N VAL A 102 -6.29 -5.67 11.46
CA VAL A 102 -5.10 -4.89 11.84
C VAL A 102 -3.84 -5.74 11.77
N LYS A 103 -3.89 -6.95 12.30
CA LYS A 103 -2.75 -7.87 12.29
C LYS A 103 -2.30 -8.24 10.88
N ASN A 104 -3.25 -8.38 9.94
CA ASN A 104 -2.98 -8.91 8.61
C ASN A 104 -2.84 -7.83 7.52
N LEU A 105 -2.98 -6.54 7.89
CA LEU A 105 -3.14 -5.46 6.92
C LEU A 105 -1.98 -5.33 5.93
N THR A 106 -0.74 -5.49 6.40
CA THR A 106 0.48 -5.43 5.58
C THR A 106 1.29 -6.74 5.62
N LEU A 107 0.74 -7.78 6.25
CA LEU A 107 1.48 -9.03 6.46
C LEU A 107 1.69 -9.80 5.15
N PHE A 108 0.61 -10.04 4.39
CA PHE A 108 0.64 -10.83 3.16
C PHE A 108 0.25 -10.03 1.92
N LEU A 109 1.10 -10.09 0.89
CA LEU A 109 0.74 -9.72 -0.46
C LEU A 109 -0.24 -10.77 -1.03
N TYR A 110 -1.38 -10.36 -1.54
CA TYR A 110 -2.41 -11.24 -2.09
C TYR A 110 -2.85 -12.34 -1.12
N PRO A 111 -3.45 -12.00 0.02
CA PRO A 111 -4.08 -13.02 0.86
C PRO A 111 -5.16 -13.74 0.07
N ASP A 112 -5.38 -15.03 0.41
CA ASP A 112 -6.45 -15.81 -0.20
C ASP A 112 -7.81 -15.10 -0.04
N ASP A 113 -8.48 -14.83 -1.13
CA ASP A 113 -9.78 -14.13 -1.20
C ASP A 113 -10.93 -15.02 -1.71
N SER A 114 -10.76 -16.33 -1.59
CA SER A 114 -11.81 -17.32 -1.92
C SER A 114 -13.04 -17.19 -1.03
N ASP A 115 -12.85 -16.72 0.20
CA ASP A 115 -13.91 -16.45 1.17
C ASP A 115 -14.19 -14.95 1.36
N GLU A 116 -15.25 -14.64 2.12
CA GLU A 116 -15.64 -13.27 2.40
C GLU A 116 -14.62 -12.52 3.25
N ALA A 117 -14.02 -13.17 4.23
CA ALA A 117 -13.02 -12.56 5.11
C ALA A 117 -11.78 -12.12 4.33
N GLY A 118 -11.30 -12.94 3.40
CA GLY A 118 -10.18 -12.60 2.54
C GLY A 118 -10.50 -11.43 1.58
N ARG A 119 -11.71 -11.41 1.01
CA ARG A 119 -12.15 -10.28 0.16
C ARG A 119 -12.23 -8.98 0.95
N ILE A 120 -12.76 -9.03 2.17
CA ILE A 120 -12.80 -7.87 3.07
C ILE A 120 -11.38 -7.41 3.42
N LEU A 121 -10.48 -8.31 3.79
CA LEU A 121 -9.09 -7.97 4.10
C LEU A 121 -8.43 -7.24 2.92
N ARG A 122 -8.61 -7.70 1.69
CA ARG A 122 -8.07 -7.03 0.50
C ARG A 122 -8.61 -5.62 0.30
N ILE A 123 -9.89 -5.38 0.60
CA ILE A 123 -10.47 -4.04 0.55
C ILE A 123 -9.79 -3.12 1.59
N TYR A 124 -9.57 -3.62 2.80
CA TYR A 124 -8.87 -2.87 3.84
C TYR A 124 -7.42 -2.55 3.46
N GLN A 125 -6.70 -3.50 2.86
CA GLN A 125 -5.34 -3.28 2.34
C GLN A 125 -5.32 -2.18 1.28
N GLN A 126 -6.24 -2.23 0.32
CA GLN A 126 -6.35 -1.24 -0.74
C GLN A 126 -6.67 0.15 -0.18
N TYR A 127 -7.63 0.24 0.74
CA TYR A 127 -7.99 1.52 1.35
C TYR A 127 -6.84 2.10 2.19
N PHE A 128 -6.15 1.27 2.97
CA PHE A 128 -4.97 1.68 3.74
C PHE A 128 -3.89 2.28 2.82
N MET A 129 -3.60 1.65 1.71
CA MET A 129 -2.65 2.13 0.71
C MET A 129 -3.07 3.48 0.12
N VAL A 130 -4.30 3.59 -0.38
CA VAL A 130 -4.74 4.79 -1.09
C VAL A 130 -4.94 5.97 -0.16
N SER A 131 -5.40 5.74 1.08
CA SER A 131 -5.53 6.82 2.07
C SER A 131 -4.17 7.36 2.50
N SER A 132 -3.19 6.48 2.71
CA SER A 132 -1.81 6.89 2.97
C SER A 132 -1.22 7.70 1.82
N ALA A 133 -1.38 7.22 0.58
CA ALA A 133 -0.92 7.89 -0.62
C ALA A 133 -1.58 9.25 -0.83
N ALA A 134 -2.90 9.33 -0.68
CA ALA A 134 -3.65 10.57 -0.87
C ALA A 134 -3.25 11.64 0.16
N GLN A 135 -3.09 11.26 1.42
CA GLN A 135 -2.62 12.19 2.45
C GLN A 135 -1.21 12.71 2.15
N LEU A 136 -0.29 11.83 1.74
CA LEU A 136 1.07 12.23 1.33
C LEU A 136 1.04 13.24 0.18
N ILE A 137 0.27 12.96 -0.88
CA ILE A 137 0.16 13.84 -2.06
C ILE A 137 -0.34 15.23 -1.67
N LEU A 138 -1.39 15.29 -0.87
CA LEU A 138 -1.95 16.58 -0.46
C LEU A 138 -1.02 17.36 0.46
N ASP A 139 -0.35 16.67 1.40
CA ASP A 139 0.60 17.31 2.31
C ASP A 139 1.84 17.82 1.57
N GLU A 140 2.38 17.05 0.62
CA GLU A 140 3.49 17.52 -0.22
C GLU A 140 3.10 18.71 -1.09
N CYS A 141 1.91 18.71 -1.66
CA CYS A 141 1.39 19.85 -2.41
C CYS A 141 1.33 21.11 -1.55
N VAL A 142 0.73 21.02 -0.38
CA VAL A 142 0.63 22.14 0.56
C VAL A 142 2.02 22.61 0.99
N ALA A 143 2.94 21.70 1.31
CA ALA A 143 4.31 22.02 1.70
C ALA A 143 5.09 22.76 0.59
N LYS A 144 4.77 22.48 -0.68
CA LYS A 144 5.34 23.17 -1.85
C LYS A 144 4.63 24.48 -2.19
N GLY A 145 3.62 24.89 -1.42
CA GLY A 145 2.84 26.10 -1.62
C GLY A 145 1.75 26.01 -2.69
N CYS A 146 1.38 24.78 -3.10
CA CYS A 146 0.29 24.60 -4.06
C CYS A 146 -1.07 24.88 -3.42
N ASN A 147 -1.95 25.53 -4.16
CA ASN A 147 -3.35 25.65 -3.79
C ASN A 147 -4.09 24.36 -4.18
N LEU A 148 -4.79 23.73 -3.23
CA LEU A 148 -5.50 22.46 -3.49
C LEU A 148 -6.66 22.60 -4.49
N HIS A 149 -7.19 23.81 -4.69
CA HIS A 149 -8.16 24.10 -5.75
C HIS A 149 -7.57 23.90 -7.16
N ASP A 150 -6.25 24.04 -7.30
CA ASP A 150 -5.50 23.91 -8.55
C ASP A 150 -4.66 22.61 -8.55
N LEU A 151 -5.02 21.60 -7.73
CA LEU A 151 -4.26 20.35 -7.55
C LEU A 151 -3.91 19.70 -8.90
N SER A 152 -4.82 19.70 -9.85
CA SER A 152 -4.62 19.08 -11.17
C SER A 152 -3.50 19.73 -12.01
N ASP A 153 -3.06 20.95 -11.67
CA ASP A 153 -1.95 21.62 -12.34
C ASP A 153 -0.58 21.13 -11.83
N TYR A 154 -0.57 20.50 -10.67
CA TYR A 154 0.65 20.06 -9.98
C TYR A 154 0.80 18.55 -9.87
N VAL A 155 -0.31 17.81 -9.92
CA VAL A 155 -0.35 16.37 -9.60
C VAL A 155 -1.07 15.58 -10.68
N VAL A 156 -0.42 14.52 -11.14
CA VAL A 156 -1.03 13.44 -11.91
C VAL A 156 -0.89 12.14 -11.13
N ILE A 157 -2.00 11.46 -10.93
CA ILE A 157 -2.06 10.18 -10.22
C ILE A 157 -2.36 9.10 -11.24
N GLN A 158 -1.38 8.24 -11.49
CA GLN A 158 -1.56 7.05 -12.33
C GLN A 158 -2.09 5.92 -11.47
N ILE A 159 -3.34 5.55 -11.70
CA ILE A 159 -3.98 4.39 -11.09
C ILE A 159 -3.55 3.15 -11.87
N ASN A 160 -2.72 2.31 -11.25
CA ASN A 160 -2.17 1.11 -11.85
C ASN A 160 -3.07 -0.09 -11.54
N ASP A 161 -3.88 -0.51 -12.52
CA ASP A 161 -4.94 -1.51 -12.37
C ASP A 161 -6.06 -1.06 -11.40
N THR A 162 -6.95 -1.97 -11.02
CA THR A 162 -8.12 -1.66 -10.17
C THR A 162 -7.79 -1.52 -8.69
N HIS A 163 -6.67 -2.05 -8.22
CA HIS A 163 -6.32 -2.11 -6.80
C HIS A 163 -6.30 -0.74 -6.11
N PRO A 164 -5.74 0.35 -6.70
CA PRO A 164 -5.76 1.67 -6.08
C PRO A 164 -6.95 2.55 -6.50
N THR A 165 -7.99 2.02 -7.11
CA THR A 165 -9.14 2.83 -7.61
C THR A 165 -9.82 3.64 -6.52
N MET A 166 -9.83 3.16 -5.27
CA MET A 166 -10.39 3.90 -4.14
C MET A 166 -9.67 5.21 -3.82
N VAL A 167 -8.53 5.50 -4.46
CA VAL A 167 -7.89 6.82 -4.34
C VAL A 167 -8.80 7.94 -4.83
N ILE A 168 -9.68 7.68 -5.79
CA ILE A 168 -10.63 8.66 -6.33
C ILE A 168 -11.58 9.16 -5.22
N PRO A 169 -12.43 8.32 -4.62
CA PRO A 169 -13.31 8.78 -3.55
C PRO A 169 -12.55 9.26 -2.30
N GLU A 170 -11.39 8.71 -2.00
CA GLU A 170 -10.59 9.15 -0.85
C GLU A 170 -10.02 10.55 -1.04
N LEU A 171 -9.52 10.88 -2.22
CA LEU A 171 -9.10 12.25 -2.53
C LEU A 171 -10.25 13.24 -2.46
N ILE A 172 -11.41 12.89 -3.02
CA ILE A 172 -12.61 13.73 -2.92
C ILE A 172 -12.94 14.00 -1.45
N ARG A 173 -12.97 12.96 -0.63
CA ARG A 173 -13.25 13.06 0.80
C ARG A 173 -12.26 13.99 1.51
N LEU A 174 -10.96 13.81 1.25
CA LEU A 174 -9.89 14.60 1.87
C LEU A 174 -9.90 16.06 1.41
N LEU A 175 -10.20 16.32 0.13
CA LEU A 175 -10.31 17.67 -0.39
C LEU A 175 -11.51 18.41 0.22
N VAL A 176 -12.65 17.73 0.36
CA VAL A 176 -13.84 18.32 1.03
C VAL A 176 -13.54 18.57 2.52
N GLU A 177 -12.85 17.67 3.20
CA GLU A 177 -12.41 17.84 4.59
C GLU A 177 -11.47 19.06 4.74
N ARG A 178 -10.71 19.39 3.68
CA ARG A 178 -9.81 20.53 3.61
C ARG A 178 -10.45 21.82 3.04
N GLY A 179 -11.76 21.81 2.83
CA GLY A 179 -12.57 23.00 2.54
C GLY A 179 -13.02 23.20 1.09
N LEU A 180 -12.79 22.26 0.16
CA LEU A 180 -13.36 22.32 -1.17
C LEU A 180 -14.84 21.92 -1.13
N GLU A 181 -15.64 22.53 -1.98
CA GLU A 181 -17.00 22.06 -2.24
C GLU A 181 -16.98 20.71 -2.98
N MET A 182 -18.00 19.87 -2.79
CA MET A 182 -18.04 18.51 -3.32
C MET A 182 -17.87 18.47 -4.85
N ASP A 183 -18.61 19.31 -5.57
CA ASP A 183 -18.59 19.33 -7.04
C ASP A 183 -17.20 19.77 -7.56
N GLU A 184 -16.58 20.74 -6.90
CA GLU A 184 -15.22 21.18 -7.20
C GLU A 184 -14.19 20.07 -6.94
N ALA A 185 -14.31 19.38 -5.80
CA ALA A 185 -13.43 18.26 -5.46
C ALA A 185 -13.52 17.14 -6.51
N ILE A 186 -14.72 16.82 -6.97
CA ILE A 186 -14.95 15.84 -8.04
C ILE A 186 -14.26 16.30 -9.34
N GLU A 187 -14.40 17.57 -9.72
CA GLU A 187 -13.77 18.11 -10.92
C GLU A 187 -12.23 18.06 -10.83
N VAL A 188 -11.67 18.49 -9.70
CA VAL A 188 -10.22 18.45 -9.43
C VAL A 188 -9.68 17.03 -9.53
N VAL A 189 -10.32 16.07 -8.88
CA VAL A 189 -9.89 14.65 -8.89
C VAL A 189 -10.04 14.05 -10.28
N THR A 190 -11.09 14.38 -11.01
CA THR A 190 -11.30 13.93 -12.41
C THR A 190 -10.13 14.35 -13.31
N LYS A 191 -9.60 15.55 -13.13
CA LYS A 191 -8.47 16.07 -13.89
C LYS A 191 -7.12 15.53 -13.41
N SER A 192 -7.03 15.06 -12.16
CA SER A 192 -5.77 14.62 -11.54
C SER A 192 -5.49 13.14 -11.71
N CYS A 193 -6.49 12.31 -12.02
CA CYS A 193 -6.36 10.87 -12.09
C CYS A 193 -6.32 10.35 -13.52
N ALA A 194 -5.43 9.40 -13.77
CA ALA A 194 -5.37 8.62 -15.00
C ALA A 194 -5.37 7.12 -14.63
N TYR A 195 -5.96 6.30 -15.49
CA TYR A 195 -6.13 4.87 -15.23
C TYR A 195 -5.43 4.02 -16.29
N THR A 196 -4.72 3.00 -15.86
CA THR A 196 -4.13 1.98 -16.73
C THR A 196 -4.56 0.59 -16.24
N ASN A 197 -5.12 -0.19 -17.16
CA ASN A 197 -5.45 -1.58 -16.96
C ASN A 197 -4.31 -2.49 -17.49
N HIS A 198 -4.20 -3.68 -16.91
CA HIS A 198 -3.26 -4.72 -17.34
C HIS A 198 -3.88 -5.70 -18.31
#